data_3102b2fac2d8e086cc341520fc014d4c
#
_entry.id   3102b2fac2d8e086cc341520fc014d4c
#
_cell.length_a   1.000
_cell.length_b   1.000
_cell.length_c   1.000
_cell.angle_alpha   90.00
_cell.angle_beta   90.00
_cell.angle_gamma   90.00
#
_symmetry.space_group_name_H-M   'P 1'
#
loop_
_entity.id
_entity.type
_entity.pdbx_description
1 polymer ?
#
loop_
_entity_poly.entity_id
_entity_poly.type
_entity_poly.pdbx_seq_one_letter_code
_entity_poly.pdbx_strand_id
1 'polypeptide(L)'
;MKRKVPAIEPIAAICYHELMILGIDEVGRGPWAGPLVVGAVILGGAKIDGLDDSKKLTKKRREALDVEIREKAAAWALGWVSAQELDDIGMSEALRLATRRAVEQIQAQCRQQNLAFSEIIIDGKVNFLRGTSLEKFVATIPKADGLIPSVSAASIVAKVARDQFMAEQDAVYPGYGFKSNAGYGVAKHRAAIERLGVTPLHRLSFAPLAKYAVTPRAVPQKKSGQLYVGPRYFSDGARAAELHQDAINYSAEAALIFSGDTVPGSSICINEKPMTTRQIGDKGEQAAADWLAADGHEIVARNWRTRYCEIDIVSVKGEVLYFTEVKYRKNDDFGDGLAAITAKKQRQMRFAAELFLAGKPECSGMAAKLLAASVSGDPPAVQAVVEVN
;
A
#
# COMPACT_ATOMS: atom_id res chain seq x y z
N MET A 1 -39.13 34.34 20.51
CA MET A 1 -38.06 34.73 19.58
C MET A 1 -37.32 33.43 19.15
N LYS A 2 -37.62 32.93 17.97
CA LYS A 2 -36.93 31.76 17.42
C LYS A 2 -35.61 32.23 16.80
N ARG A 3 -34.47 31.80 17.34
CA ARG A 3 -33.16 32.06 16.74
C ARG A 3 -33.06 31.28 15.41
N LYS A 4 -32.92 32.01 14.31
CA LYS A 4 -32.56 31.43 13.00
C LYS A 4 -31.15 30.86 13.12
N VAL A 5 -31.01 29.55 12.90
CA VAL A 5 -29.73 28.90 12.67
C VAL A 5 -29.25 29.41 11.30
N PRO A 6 -28.00 29.89 11.15
CA PRO A 6 -27.49 30.28 9.86
C PRO A 6 -27.42 29.05 8.94
N ALA A 7 -27.86 29.21 7.71
CA ALA A 7 -27.70 28.19 6.67
C ALA A 7 -26.21 27.95 6.47
N ILE A 8 -25.77 26.74 6.72
CA ILE A 8 -24.42 26.25 6.35
C ILE A 8 -24.45 26.15 4.83
N GLU A 9 -23.63 26.98 4.16
CA GLU A 9 -23.39 26.81 2.72
C GLU A 9 -22.91 25.39 2.45
N PRO A 10 -23.34 24.74 1.36
CA PRO A 10 -22.89 23.42 1.02
C PRO A 10 -21.39 23.49 0.75
N ILE A 11 -20.58 23.00 1.70
CA ILE A 11 -19.16 22.69 1.45
C ILE A 11 -19.16 21.69 0.32
N ALA A 12 -18.50 22.06 -0.77
CA ALA A 12 -18.44 21.32 -2.01
C ALA A 12 -18.27 19.82 -1.72
N ALA A 13 -19.18 19.01 -2.27
CA ALA A 13 -19.08 17.58 -2.24
C ALA A 13 -17.68 17.21 -2.77
N ILE A 14 -16.83 16.66 -1.91
CA ILE A 14 -15.56 16.09 -2.33
C ILE A 14 -15.95 14.91 -3.21
N CYS A 15 -15.95 15.16 -4.51
CA CYS A 15 -16.18 14.12 -5.51
C CYS A 15 -15.11 13.05 -5.31
N TYR A 16 -15.48 11.78 -5.41
CA TYR A 16 -14.66 10.55 -5.36
C TYR A 16 -13.41 10.54 -6.26
N HIS A 17 -13.15 11.59 -6.97
CA HIS A 17 -11.96 11.79 -7.81
C HIS A 17 -10.65 11.97 -7.03
N GLU A 18 -10.66 11.99 -5.70
CA GLU A 18 -9.51 12.52 -4.95
C GLU A 18 -8.83 11.57 -3.98
N LEU A 19 -9.28 10.34 -3.79
CA LEU A 19 -8.48 9.34 -3.07
C LEU A 19 -7.49 8.67 -4.04
N MET A 20 -6.45 9.42 -4.37
CA MET A 20 -5.36 8.93 -5.22
C MET A 20 -4.46 8.02 -4.40
N ILE A 21 -4.70 6.72 -4.46
CA ILE A 21 -3.88 5.70 -3.81
C ILE A 21 -2.71 5.36 -4.73
N LEU A 22 -1.49 5.52 -4.22
CA LEU A 22 -0.31 4.97 -4.83
C LEU A 22 -0.14 3.50 -4.40
N GLY A 23 -0.42 2.57 -5.30
CA GLY A 23 -0.19 1.14 -5.11
C GLY A 23 1.25 0.75 -5.46
N ILE A 24 1.88 -0.08 -4.64
CA ILE A 24 3.28 -0.53 -4.81
C ILE A 24 3.35 -2.03 -4.61
N ASP A 25 4.01 -2.74 -5.55
CA ASP A 25 4.34 -4.15 -5.45
C ASP A 25 5.71 -4.45 -6.08
N GLU A 26 6.35 -5.56 -5.69
CA GLU A 26 7.65 -5.95 -6.20
C GLU A 26 7.63 -7.30 -6.93
N VAL A 27 8.52 -7.43 -7.90
CA VAL A 27 8.81 -8.68 -8.60
C VAL A 27 10.31 -8.95 -8.66
N GLY A 28 10.68 -10.23 -8.58
CA GLY A 28 12.07 -10.63 -8.78
C GLY A 28 12.86 -10.80 -7.49
N ARG A 29 12.25 -11.04 -6.31
CA ARG A 29 12.98 -11.37 -5.07
C ARG A 29 13.65 -12.74 -5.11
N GLY A 30 12.96 -13.75 -5.62
CA GLY A 30 13.41 -15.15 -5.59
C GLY A 30 14.31 -15.62 -6.72
N PRO A 31 14.31 -15.06 -7.94
CA PRO A 31 15.17 -15.48 -9.03
C PRO A 31 16.67 -15.35 -8.70
N TRP A 32 17.46 -16.27 -9.24
CA TRP A 32 18.93 -16.29 -9.13
C TRP A 32 19.61 -15.32 -10.11
N ALA A 33 18.87 -14.90 -11.14
CA ALA A 33 19.35 -13.96 -12.14
C ALA A 33 18.30 -12.91 -12.48
N GLY A 34 18.78 -11.74 -12.94
CA GLY A 34 17.99 -10.63 -13.38
C GLY A 34 17.68 -9.59 -12.28
N PRO A 35 17.11 -8.46 -12.66
CA PRO A 35 16.86 -7.34 -11.76
C PRO A 35 15.75 -7.63 -10.75
N LEU A 36 15.75 -6.85 -9.67
CA LEU A 36 14.61 -6.60 -8.83
C LEU A 36 13.84 -5.41 -9.41
N VAL A 37 12.51 -5.49 -9.48
CA VAL A 37 11.67 -4.43 -10.02
C VAL A 37 10.53 -4.14 -9.07
N VAL A 38 10.30 -2.86 -8.78
CA VAL A 38 9.14 -2.37 -8.04
C VAL A 38 8.24 -1.60 -9.00
N GLY A 39 6.96 -1.97 -9.05
CA GLY A 39 5.93 -1.21 -9.72
C GLY A 39 5.28 -0.21 -8.76
N ALA A 40 4.92 0.94 -9.28
CA ALA A 40 4.19 1.99 -8.56
C ALA A 40 3.12 2.56 -9.50
N VAL A 41 1.84 2.55 -9.09
CA VAL A 41 0.71 2.96 -9.94
C VAL A 41 -0.29 3.78 -9.15
N ILE A 42 -0.75 4.89 -9.74
CA ILE A 42 -1.92 5.66 -9.32
C ILE A 42 -2.96 5.51 -10.44
N LEU A 43 -4.08 4.86 -10.17
CA LEU A 43 -5.12 4.68 -11.19
C LEU A 43 -5.89 5.97 -11.49
N GLY A 44 -6.06 6.87 -10.53
CA GLY A 44 -6.72 8.16 -10.76
C GLY A 44 -8.20 8.04 -11.16
N GLY A 45 -8.91 7.05 -10.61
CA GLY A 45 -10.30 6.77 -10.97
C GLY A 45 -10.48 5.94 -12.25
N ALA A 46 -9.40 5.54 -12.93
CA ALA A 46 -9.49 4.65 -14.09
C ALA A 46 -10.06 3.29 -13.69
N LYS A 47 -11.13 2.87 -14.39
CA LYS A 47 -11.71 1.54 -14.25
C LYS A 47 -11.03 0.60 -15.25
N ILE A 48 -10.37 -0.43 -14.72
CA ILE A 48 -9.69 -1.46 -15.50
C ILE A 48 -10.21 -2.82 -15.02
N ASP A 49 -10.94 -3.50 -15.87
CA ASP A 49 -11.59 -4.75 -15.53
C ASP A 49 -10.62 -5.94 -15.51
N GLY A 50 -10.74 -6.78 -14.47
CA GLY A 50 -9.98 -8.02 -14.34
C GLY A 50 -8.58 -7.82 -13.75
N LEU A 51 -8.35 -6.72 -13.03
CA LEU A 51 -7.19 -6.59 -12.17
C LEU A 51 -7.27 -7.64 -11.04
N ASP A 52 -6.22 -8.42 -10.86
CA ASP A 52 -6.06 -9.43 -9.79
C ASP A 52 -4.56 -9.68 -9.57
N ASP A 53 -4.22 -10.49 -8.58
CA ASP A 53 -2.86 -11.02 -8.36
C ASP A 53 -2.26 -11.51 -9.69
N SER A 54 -1.14 -10.91 -10.09
CA SER A 54 -0.48 -11.17 -11.37
C SER A 54 -0.12 -12.65 -11.58
N LYS A 55 -0.01 -13.44 -10.51
CA LYS A 55 0.30 -14.88 -10.55
C LYS A 55 -0.92 -15.73 -10.93
N LYS A 56 -2.15 -15.22 -10.72
CA LYS A 56 -3.40 -15.88 -11.12
C LYS A 56 -3.75 -15.63 -12.58
N LEU A 57 -3.19 -14.58 -13.17
CA LEU A 57 -3.47 -14.20 -14.55
C LEU A 57 -2.61 -14.98 -15.54
N THR A 58 -3.16 -15.30 -16.70
CA THR A 58 -2.37 -15.84 -17.82
C THR A 58 -1.41 -14.78 -18.36
N LYS A 59 -0.30 -15.20 -18.99
CA LYS A 59 0.67 -14.27 -19.60
C LYS A 59 -0.03 -13.29 -20.56
N LYS A 60 -0.88 -13.80 -21.47
CA LYS A 60 -1.61 -13.00 -22.46
C LYS A 60 -2.49 -11.95 -21.77
N ARG A 61 -3.19 -12.31 -20.67
CA ARG A 61 -4.06 -11.37 -19.97
C ARG A 61 -3.25 -10.29 -19.25
N ARG A 62 -2.11 -10.66 -18.62
CA ARG A 62 -1.20 -9.68 -18.00
C ARG A 62 -0.67 -8.67 -19.01
N GLU A 63 -0.22 -9.13 -20.19
CA GLU A 63 0.29 -8.27 -21.25
C GLU A 63 -0.79 -7.31 -21.77
N ALA A 64 -2.04 -7.77 -21.91
CA ALA A 64 -3.16 -6.91 -22.29
C ALA A 64 -3.47 -5.87 -21.22
N LEU A 65 -3.48 -6.28 -19.95
CA LEU A 65 -3.71 -5.36 -18.83
C LEU A 65 -2.56 -4.35 -18.65
N ASP A 66 -1.31 -4.74 -18.89
CA ASP A 66 -0.16 -3.83 -18.83
C ASP A 66 -0.33 -2.67 -19.79
N VAL A 67 -0.76 -2.95 -21.03
CA VAL A 67 -1.04 -1.89 -22.02
C VAL A 67 -2.16 -0.97 -21.50
N GLU A 68 -3.26 -1.54 -21.06
CA GLU A 68 -4.42 -0.77 -20.57
C GLU A 68 -4.07 0.07 -19.33
N ILE A 69 -3.27 -0.47 -18.40
CA ILE A 69 -2.80 0.27 -17.21
C ILE A 69 -1.95 1.45 -17.62
N ARG A 70 -0.97 1.25 -18.52
CA ARG A 70 -0.06 2.32 -18.98
C ARG A 70 -0.78 3.43 -19.72
N GLU A 71 -1.87 3.12 -20.41
CA GLU A 71 -2.68 4.08 -21.15
C GLU A 71 -3.65 4.85 -20.24
N LYS A 72 -4.25 4.19 -19.25
CA LYS A 72 -5.37 4.75 -18.48
C LYS A 72 -4.99 5.26 -17.08
N ALA A 73 -3.91 4.75 -16.49
CA ALA A 73 -3.51 5.17 -15.15
C ALA A 73 -3.06 6.64 -15.14
N ALA A 74 -3.42 7.36 -14.08
CA ALA A 74 -3.02 8.75 -13.90
C ALA A 74 -1.49 8.90 -13.77
N ALA A 75 -0.82 7.93 -13.14
CA ALA A 75 0.64 7.85 -13.11
C ALA A 75 1.08 6.40 -12.90
N TRP A 76 2.19 6.02 -13.52
CA TRP A 76 2.84 4.74 -13.26
C TRP A 76 4.35 4.85 -13.42
N ALA A 77 5.07 4.03 -12.68
CA ALA A 77 6.53 4.01 -12.74
C ALA A 77 7.09 2.64 -12.35
N LEU A 78 8.35 2.42 -12.73
CA LEU A 78 9.11 1.21 -12.40
C LEU A 78 10.44 1.60 -11.77
N GLY A 79 10.70 1.08 -10.59
CA GLY A 79 12.01 1.19 -9.94
C GLY A 79 12.81 -0.09 -10.14
N TRP A 80 13.95 0.02 -10.78
CA TRP A 80 14.83 -1.09 -11.12
C TRP A 80 16.08 -1.10 -10.24
N VAL A 81 16.48 -2.31 -9.80
CA VAL A 81 17.77 -2.57 -9.18
C VAL A 81 18.41 -3.77 -9.88
N SER A 82 19.61 -3.60 -10.39
CA SER A 82 20.35 -4.64 -11.10
C SER A 82 20.76 -5.77 -10.16
N ALA A 83 21.14 -6.92 -10.73
CA ALA A 83 21.70 -8.03 -9.95
C ALA A 83 22.96 -7.61 -9.19
N GLN A 84 23.80 -6.78 -9.79
CA GLN A 84 25.02 -6.30 -9.16
C GLN A 84 24.74 -5.35 -8.01
N GLU A 85 23.90 -4.33 -8.19
CA GLU A 85 23.49 -3.44 -7.09
C GLU A 85 22.88 -4.25 -5.93
N LEU A 86 22.06 -5.27 -6.25
CA LEU A 86 21.47 -6.13 -5.24
C LEU A 86 22.53 -6.92 -4.48
N ASP A 87 23.57 -7.44 -5.17
CA ASP A 87 24.69 -8.12 -4.54
C ASP A 87 25.48 -7.19 -3.62
N ASP A 88 25.64 -5.91 -4.02
CA ASP A 88 26.42 -4.93 -3.28
C ASP A 88 25.72 -4.46 -2.00
N ILE A 89 24.40 -4.23 -2.05
CA ILE A 89 23.63 -3.62 -0.95
C ILE A 89 22.72 -4.61 -0.20
N GLY A 90 22.53 -5.81 -0.73
CA GLY A 90 21.63 -6.82 -0.17
C GLY A 90 20.14 -6.57 -0.46
N MET A 91 19.33 -7.61 -0.29
CA MET A 91 17.91 -7.63 -0.69
C MET A 91 17.06 -6.52 -0.05
N SER A 92 17.26 -6.26 1.24
CA SER A 92 16.44 -5.28 1.97
C SER A 92 16.67 -3.86 1.46
N GLU A 93 17.92 -3.47 1.26
CA GLU A 93 18.25 -2.15 0.72
C GLU A 93 17.94 -2.05 -0.78
N ALA A 94 18.07 -3.14 -1.53
CA ALA A 94 17.64 -3.20 -2.92
C ALA A 94 16.12 -2.93 -3.07
N LEU A 95 15.29 -3.48 -2.18
CA LEU A 95 13.85 -3.19 -2.15
C LEU A 95 13.57 -1.72 -1.81
N ARG A 96 14.28 -1.15 -0.81
CA ARG A 96 14.16 0.28 -0.48
C ARG A 96 14.57 1.16 -1.65
N LEU A 97 15.69 0.85 -2.31
CA LEU A 97 16.21 1.60 -3.44
C LEU A 97 15.25 1.54 -4.64
N ALA A 98 14.76 0.35 -5.00
CA ALA A 98 13.79 0.18 -6.08
C ALA A 98 12.49 0.95 -5.79
N THR A 99 11.99 0.87 -4.55
CA THR A 99 10.78 1.60 -4.14
C THR A 99 10.99 3.11 -4.24
N ARG A 100 12.10 3.65 -3.76
CA ARG A 100 12.43 5.07 -3.87
C ARG A 100 12.48 5.51 -5.34
N ARG A 101 13.20 4.77 -6.20
CA ARG A 101 13.28 5.06 -7.64
C ARG A 101 11.92 5.12 -8.33
N ALA A 102 11.00 4.20 -7.99
CA ALA A 102 9.65 4.21 -8.51
C ALA A 102 8.86 5.43 -8.01
N VAL A 103 8.90 5.70 -6.70
CA VAL A 103 8.15 6.78 -6.06
C VAL A 103 8.65 8.16 -6.52
N GLU A 104 9.94 8.36 -6.70
CA GLU A 104 10.53 9.61 -7.25
C GLU A 104 9.98 9.91 -8.64
N GLN A 105 9.86 8.90 -9.51
CA GLN A 105 9.25 9.06 -10.84
C GLN A 105 7.76 9.40 -10.74
N ILE A 106 7.00 8.74 -9.84
CA ILE A 106 5.60 9.08 -9.58
C ILE A 106 5.47 10.53 -9.10
N GLN A 107 6.29 10.96 -8.14
CA GLN A 107 6.26 12.33 -7.66
C GLN A 107 6.58 13.35 -8.75
N ALA A 108 7.48 13.01 -9.68
CA ALA A 108 7.77 13.86 -10.83
C ALA A 108 6.56 13.99 -11.77
N GLN A 109 5.88 12.87 -12.09
CA GLN A 109 4.66 12.87 -12.90
C GLN A 109 3.53 13.64 -12.20
N CYS A 110 3.34 13.43 -10.89
CA CYS A 110 2.34 14.16 -10.11
C CYS A 110 2.56 15.68 -10.15
N ARG A 111 3.82 16.14 -10.01
CA ARG A 111 4.13 17.59 -10.14
C ARG A 111 3.81 18.13 -11.53
N GLN A 112 4.13 17.39 -12.60
CA GLN A 112 3.88 17.82 -13.98
C GLN A 112 2.38 17.90 -14.30
N GLN A 113 1.57 17.02 -13.72
CA GLN A 113 0.14 16.90 -13.99
C GLN A 113 -0.74 17.57 -12.93
N ASN A 114 -0.14 18.23 -11.94
CA ASN A 114 -0.83 18.81 -10.77
C ASN A 114 -1.71 17.78 -10.05
N LEU A 115 -1.19 16.56 -9.89
CA LEU A 115 -1.83 15.46 -9.17
C LEU A 115 -1.25 15.34 -7.77
N ALA A 116 -2.05 14.83 -6.84
CA ALA A 116 -1.60 14.48 -5.50
C ALA A 116 -2.14 13.09 -5.11
N PHE A 117 -1.35 12.30 -4.40
CA PHE A 117 -1.83 11.09 -3.76
C PHE A 117 -1.87 11.28 -2.25
N SER A 118 -2.89 10.71 -1.61
CA SER A 118 -3.12 10.85 -0.17
C SER A 118 -2.62 9.66 0.63
N GLU A 119 -2.44 8.51 0.00
CA GLU A 119 -2.07 7.26 0.64
C GLU A 119 -1.16 6.41 -0.25
N ILE A 120 -0.28 5.64 0.39
CA ILE A 120 0.63 4.69 -0.27
C ILE A 120 0.33 3.31 0.31
N ILE A 121 -0.03 2.35 -0.55
CA ILE A 121 -0.24 0.97 -0.14
C ILE A 121 0.85 0.09 -0.76
N ILE A 122 1.62 -0.57 0.10
CA ILE A 122 2.68 -1.51 -0.29
C ILE A 122 2.20 -2.93 -0.01
N ASP A 123 2.32 -3.83 -1.00
CA ASP A 123 2.09 -5.26 -0.74
C ASP A 123 3.07 -5.81 0.28
N GLY A 124 2.57 -6.67 1.19
CA GLY A 124 3.40 -7.31 2.20
C GLY A 124 3.34 -6.67 3.59
N LYS A 125 4.40 -6.85 4.37
CA LYS A 125 4.47 -6.46 5.80
C LYS A 125 5.52 -5.39 6.08
N VAL A 126 6.33 -5.00 5.09
CA VAL A 126 7.49 -4.14 5.29
C VAL A 126 7.28 -2.79 4.61
N ASN A 127 7.43 -1.73 5.38
CA ASN A 127 7.43 -0.37 4.84
C ASN A 127 8.83 -0.04 4.29
N PHE A 128 8.99 -0.08 2.96
CA PHE A 128 10.24 0.24 2.28
C PHE A 128 10.53 1.75 2.18
N LEU A 129 9.56 2.60 2.55
CA LEU A 129 9.73 4.06 2.65
C LEU A 129 9.96 4.55 4.09
N ARG A 130 10.24 3.62 5.02
CA ARG A 130 10.59 3.98 6.40
C ARG A 130 11.83 4.88 6.42
N GLY A 131 11.78 5.93 7.24
CA GLY A 131 12.83 6.96 7.34
C GLY A 131 12.74 8.06 6.27
N THR A 132 11.73 8.06 5.41
CA THR A 132 11.45 9.15 4.46
C THR A 132 10.28 10.01 4.91
N SER A 133 10.12 11.21 4.32
CA SER A 133 8.95 12.08 4.57
C SER A 133 7.61 11.42 4.21
N LEU A 134 7.64 10.36 3.40
CA LEU A 134 6.44 9.62 2.98
C LEU A 134 6.05 8.50 3.95
N GLU A 135 6.87 8.15 4.93
CA GLU A 135 6.62 7.05 5.87
C GLU A 135 5.24 7.12 6.50
N LYS A 136 4.79 8.32 6.86
CA LYS A 136 3.50 8.55 7.53
C LYS A 136 2.28 8.28 6.65
N PHE A 137 2.46 8.22 5.32
CA PHE A 137 1.38 7.95 4.36
C PHE A 137 1.31 6.48 3.96
N VAL A 138 2.22 5.63 4.45
CA VAL A 138 2.33 4.24 4.04
C VAL A 138 1.48 3.32 4.92
N ALA A 139 0.64 2.52 4.28
CA ALA A 139 0.05 1.30 4.82
C ALA A 139 0.69 0.07 4.15
N THR A 140 0.99 -0.96 4.94
CA THR A 140 1.48 -2.25 4.43
C THR A 140 0.41 -3.30 4.59
N ILE A 141 0.05 -3.98 3.51
CA ILE A 141 -1.07 -4.92 3.49
C ILE A 141 -0.63 -6.20 2.79
N PRO A 142 -0.55 -7.33 3.51
CA PRO A 142 -0.21 -8.61 2.88
C PRO A 142 -1.25 -9.03 1.86
N LYS A 143 -0.83 -9.38 0.65
CA LYS A 143 -1.67 -9.76 -0.50
C LYS A 143 -2.58 -8.63 -0.98
N ALA A 144 -2.11 -7.41 -0.92
CA ALA A 144 -2.81 -6.25 -1.45
C ALA A 144 -2.97 -6.32 -2.98
N ASP A 145 -2.07 -7.05 -3.65
CA ASP A 145 -2.10 -7.33 -5.09
C ASP A 145 -3.38 -8.03 -5.58
N GLY A 146 -4.08 -8.74 -4.69
CA GLY A 146 -5.39 -9.34 -4.98
C GLY A 146 -6.59 -8.56 -4.41
N LEU A 147 -6.40 -7.35 -3.89
CA LEU A 147 -7.42 -6.63 -3.13
C LEU A 147 -7.55 -5.15 -3.53
N ILE A 148 -6.43 -4.52 -3.85
CA ILE A 148 -6.33 -3.08 -4.11
C ILE A 148 -5.97 -2.88 -5.59
N PRO A 149 -6.87 -2.31 -6.40
CA PRO A 149 -6.66 -2.19 -7.84
C PRO A 149 -5.34 -1.53 -8.25
N SER A 150 -4.90 -0.48 -7.53
CA SER A 150 -3.62 0.17 -7.81
C SER A 150 -2.41 -0.72 -7.49
N VAL A 151 -2.49 -1.57 -6.47
CA VAL A 151 -1.44 -2.54 -6.14
C VAL A 151 -1.44 -3.71 -7.14
N SER A 152 -2.64 -4.21 -7.54
CA SER A 152 -2.76 -5.20 -8.62
C SER A 152 -2.15 -4.67 -9.92
N ALA A 153 -2.43 -3.42 -10.27
CA ALA A 153 -1.84 -2.75 -11.44
C ALA A 153 -0.31 -2.66 -11.32
N ALA A 154 0.21 -2.26 -10.15
CA ALA A 154 1.65 -2.20 -9.89
C ALA A 154 2.33 -3.57 -10.05
N SER A 155 1.71 -4.63 -9.51
CA SER A 155 2.16 -6.03 -9.68
C SER A 155 2.25 -6.43 -11.14
N ILE A 156 1.21 -6.12 -11.94
CA ILE A 156 1.12 -6.47 -13.36
C ILE A 156 2.21 -5.75 -14.17
N VAL A 157 2.34 -4.42 -14.04
CA VAL A 157 3.32 -3.66 -14.84
C VAL A 157 4.76 -4.05 -14.48
N ALA A 158 5.05 -4.29 -13.20
CA ALA A 158 6.36 -4.76 -12.78
C ALA A 158 6.66 -6.17 -13.33
N LYS A 159 5.67 -7.08 -13.28
CA LYS A 159 5.82 -8.45 -13.76
C LYS A 159 6.03 -8.53 -15.27
N VAL A 160 5.23 -7.81 -16.03
CA VAL A 160 5.35 -7.79 -17.51
C VAL A 160 6.69 -7.21 -17.93
N ALA A 161 7.08 -6.06 -17.38
CA ALA A 161 8.34 -5.41 -17.70
C ALA A 161 9.55 -6.28 -17.36
N ARG A 162 9.54 -6.94 -16.19
CA ARG A 162 10.65 -7.83 -15.81
C ARG A 162 10.72 -9.07 -16.69
N ASP A 163 9.58 -9.70 -17.00
CA ASP A 163 9.55 -10.90 -17.84
C ASP A 163 10.02 -10.59 -19.27
N GLN A 164 9.64 -9.41 -19.81
CA GLN A 164 10.10 -8.93 -21.09
C GLN A 164 11.62 -8.70 -21.09
N PHE A 165 12.15 -7.99 -20.09
CA PHE A 165 13.58 -7.81 -19.90
C PHE A 165 14.32 -9.15 -19.92
N MET A 166 13.85 -10.15 -19.14
CA MET A 166 14.49 -11.46 -19.08
C MET A 166 14.40 -12.21 -20.42
N ALA A 167 13.32 -12.03 -21.18
CA ALA A 167 13.19 -12.62 -22.51
C ALA A 167 14.18 -12.00 -23.52
N GLU A 168 14.42 -10.69 -23.43
CA GLU A 168 15.43 -9.99 -24.24
C GLU A 168 16.85 -10.45 -23.90
N GLN A 169 17.12 -10.68 -22.58
CA GLN A 169 18.41 -11.19 -22.14
C GLN A 169 18.71 -12.63 -22.59
N ASP A 170 17.71 -13.41 -22.97
CA ASP A 170 17.90 -14.76 -23.51
C ASP A 170 18.67 -14.75 -24.83
N ALA A 171 18.52 -13.69 -25.63
CA ALA A 171 19.28 -13.48 -26.85
C ALA A 171 20.71 -13.00 -26.59
N VAL A 172 20.95 -12.27 -25.50
CA VAL A 172 22.28 -11.76 -25.12
C VAL A 172 23.12 -12.86 -24.46
N TYR A 173 22.47 -13.71 -23.67
CA TYR A 173 23.08 -14.84 -22.95
C TYR A 173 22.40 -16.16 -23.36
N PRO A 174 22.68 -16.70 -24.55
CA PRO A 174 22.01 -17.89 -25.03
C PRO A 174 22.38 -19.11 -24.18
N GLY A 175 21.43 -20.03 -24.02
CA GLY A 175 21.61 -21.29 -23.32
C GLY A 175 21.22 -21.30 -21.84
N TYR A 176 20.93 -20.15 -21.23
CA TYR A 176 20.43 -20.08 -19.84
C TYR A 176 18.91 -20.24 -19.76
N GLY A 177 18.19 -20.01 -20.87
CA GLY A 177 16.72 -20.13 -20.95
C GLY A 177 15.97 -19.06 -20.19
N PHE A 178 16.51 -17.84 -20.10
CA PHE A 178 15.93 -16.72 -19.36
C PHE A 178 14.52 -16.36 -19.80
N LYS A 179 14.22 -16.51 -21.09
CA LYS A 179 12.87 -16.32 -21.65
C LYS A 179 11.83 -17.25 -21.01
N SER A 180 12.22 -18.46 -20.64
CA SER A 180 11.31 -19.47 -20.08
C SER A 180 11.33 -19.52 -18.57
N ASN A 181 12.47 -19.28 -17.93
CA ASN A 181 12.65 -19.43 -16.49
C ASN A 181 12.66 -18.09 -15.72
N ALA A 182 12.71 -16.96 -16.42
CA ALA A 182 12.79 -15.62 -15.85
C ALA A 182 13.88 -15.46 -14.76
N GLY A 183 14.96 -16.23 -14.86
CA GLY A 183 16.08 -16.23 -13.91
C GLY A 183 15.90 -17.12 -12.69
N TYR A 184 14.79 -17.86 -12.56
CA TYR A 184 14.60 -18.79 -11.44
C TYR A 184 15.53 -20.00 -11.53
N GLY A 185 15.99 -20.50 -10.38
CA GLY A 185 16.93 -21.62 -10.27
C GLY A 185 16.31 -22.99 -10.54
N VAL A 186 15.58 -23.14 -11.65
CA VAL A 186 15.03 -24.42 -12.13
C VAL A 186 16.16 -25.33 -12.62
N ALA A 187 15.92 -26.64 -12.73
CA ALA A 187 16.94 -27.63 -13.08
C ALA A 187 17.73 -27.28 -14.36
N LYS A 188 17.02 -26.83 -15.42
CA LYS A 188 17.65 -26.41 -16.68
C LYS A 188 18.58 -25.20 -16.52
N HIS A 189 18.17 -24.22 -15.69
CA HIS A 189 18.99 -23.04 -15.44
C HIS A 189 20.22 -23.38 -14.60
N ARG A 190 20.10 -24.27 -13.60
CA ARG A 190 21.22 -24.77 -12.81
C ARG A 190 22.26 -25.49 -13.70
N ALA A 191 21.80 -26.41 -14.53
CA ALA A 191 22.68 -27.12 -15.48
C ALA A 191 23.36 -26.16 -16.48
N ALA A 192 22.67 -25.11 -16.91
CA ALA A 192 23.25 -24.06 -17.74
C ALA A 192 24.37 -23.31 -17.01
N ILE A 193 24.17 -22.94 -15.76
CA ILE A 193 25.16 -22.24 -14.92
C ILE A 193 26.40 -23.15 -14.72
N GLU A 194 26.20 -24.43 -14.45
CA GLU A 194 27.32 -25.39 -14.29
C GLU A 194 28.14 -25.51 -15.56
N ARG A 195 27.51 -25.49 -16.71
CA ARG A 195 28.19 -25.65 -18.02
C ARG A 195 28.79 -24.35 -18.54
N LEU A 196 28.10 -23.20 -18.38
CA LEU A 196 28.45 -21.96 -19.05
C LEU A 196 29.01 -20.90 -18.09
N GLY A 197 29.00 -21.17 -16.76
CA GLY A 197 29.38 -20.22 -15.75
C GLY A 197 28.26 -19.24 -15.44
N VAL A 198 28.59 -18.16 -14.76
CA VAL A 198 27.64 -17.08 -14.37
C VAL A 198 27.80 -15.88 -15.31
N THR A 199 26.68 -15.17 -15.54
CA THR A 199 26.62 -13.90 -16.29
C THR A 199 26.53 -12.72 -15.34
N PRO A 200 26.68 -11.47 -15.82
CA PRO A 200 26.42 -10.26 -15.00
C PRO A 200 25.00 -10.17 -14.44
N LEU A 201 24.05 -10.95 -14.96
CA LEU A 201 22.69 -11.02 -14.44
C LEU A 201 22.55 -11.88 -13.20
N HIS A 202 23.52 -12.78 -12.90
CA HIS A 202 23.43 -13.67 -11.76
C HIS A 202 23.76 -12.96 -10.46
N ARG A 203 22.99 -13.28 -9.41
CA ARG A 203 23.10 -12.70 -8.07
C ARG A 203 24.03 -13.55 -7.22
N LEU A 204 25.28 -13.17 -7.16
CA LEU A 204 26.32 -13.97 -6.51
C LEU A 204 26.21 -13.96 -4.97
N SER A 205 25.49 -13.01 -4.40
CA SER A 205 25.15 -13.00 -2.97
C SER A 205 24.15 -14.10 -2.57
N PHE A 206 23.46 -14.71 -3.53
CA PHE A 206 22.52 -15.79 -3.24
C PHE A 206 23.27 -17.09 -2.95
N ALA A 207 22.91 -17.77 -1.83
CA ALA A 207 23.61 -18.97 -1.36
C ALA A 207 23.90 -20.02 -2.46
N PRO A 208 22.98 -20.36 -3.39
CA PRO A 208 23.27 -21.33 -4.45
C PRO A 208 24.34 -20.88 -5.45
N LEU A 209 24.63 -19.56 -5.52
CA LEU A 209 25.58 -18.97 -6.46
C LEU A 209 26.87 -18.46 -5.79
N ALA A 210 26.94 -18.46 -4.46
CA ALA A 210 28.09 -17.94 -3.73
C ALA A 210 29.44 -18.58 -4.16
N LYS A 211 29.41 -19.86 -4.54
CA LYS A 211 30.62 -20.58 -5.05
C LYS A 211 31.20 -19.98 -6.34
N TYR A 212 30.41 -19.20 -7.08
CA TYR A 212 30.86 -18.54 -8.32
C TYR A 212 31.35 -17.11 -8.11
N ALA A 213 31.29 -16.57 -6.89
CA ALA A 213 31.68 -15.19 -6.61
C ALA A 213 33.16 -14.90 -6.95
N VAL A 214 34.01 -15.91 -6.92
CA VAL A 214 35.45 -15.81 -7.23
C VAL A 214 35.80 -16.14 -8.70
N THR A 215 34.82 -16.56 -9.52
CA THR A 215 35.03 -16.87 -10.94
C THR A 215 34.68 -15.70 -11.83
N PRO A 216 35.39 -15.43 -12.92
CA PRO A 216 35.03 -14.41 -13.89
C PRO A 216 33.61 -14.65 -14.43
N ARG A 217 32.80 -13.59 -14.48
CA ARG A 217 31.45 -13.64 -15.08
C ARG A 217 31.56 -13.84 -16.60
N ALA A 218 30.68 -14.66 -17.17
CA ALA A 218 30.62 -14.87 -18.62
C ALA A 218 30.34 -13.55 -19.35
N VAL A 219 31.15 -13.20 -20.34
CA VAL A 219 30.99 -12.00 -21.15
C VAL A 219 29.96 -12.29 -22.25
N PRO A 220 29.04 -11.34 -22.58
CA PRO A 220 28.13 -11.50 -23.71
C PRO A 220 28.89 -11.80 -25.01
N GLN A 221 28.42 -12.75 -25.80
CA GLN A 221 28.96 -12.96 -27.13
C GLN A 221 28.59 -11.77 -28.00
N LYS A 222 29.58 -10.95 -28.39
CA LYS A 222 29.40 -9.83 -29.31
C LYS A 222 28.98 -10.38 -30.68
N LYS A 223 27.73 -10.14 -31.08
CA LYS A 223 27.41 -9.96 -32.48
C LYS A 223 27.95 -8.58 -32.86
N SER A 224 28.87 -8.58 -33.83
CA SER A 224 29.61 -7.45 -34.36
C SER A 224 28.95 -6.07 -34.16
N GLY A 225 29.61 -5.18 -33.45
CA GLY A 225 29.52 -3.74 -33.66
C GLY A 225 28.60 -2.94 -32.77
N GLN A 226 27.75 -3.49 -31.94
CA GLN A 226 26.94 -2.69 -31.00
C GLN A 226 27.42 -2.86 -29.55
N LEU A 227 27.91 -1.74 -28.99
CA LEU A 227 28.04 -1.62 -27.54
C LEU A 227 26.65 -1.73 -26.96
N TYR A 228 26.37 -2.79 -26.17
CA TYR A 228 25.13 -2.89 -25.43
C TYR A 228 25.13 -1.84 -24.31
N VAL A 229 24.51 -0.72 -24.59
CA VAL A 229 24.04 0.20 -23.54
C VAL A 229 22.77 -0.47 -23.02
N GLY A 230 22.79 -0.98 -21.81
CA GLY A 230 21.60 -1.52 -21.13
C GLY A 230 20.44 -0.52 -21.24
N PRO A 231 19.18 -0.94 -21.08
CA PRO A 231 18.07 -0.01 -21.17
C PRO A 231 18.39 1.20 -20.30
N ARG A 232 18.10 2.41 -20.79
CA ARG A 232 18.38 3.72 -20.14
C ARG A 232 17.79 3.88 -18.72
N TYR A 233 17.25 2.81 -18.18
CA TYR A 233 16.71 2.65 -16.82
C TYR A 233 17.78 2.52 -15.72
N PHE A 234 19.09 2.31 -16.11
CA PHE A 234 20.19 2.12 -15.15
C PHE A 234 21.16 3.33 -15.09
N SER A 235 20.91 4.36 -15.89
CA SER A 235 21.77 5.55 -15.89
C SER A 235 21.21 6.54 -14.85
N ASP A 236 21.71 6.52 -13.64
CA ASP A 236 21.92 7.69 -12.78
C ASP A 236 22.51 7.29 -11.42
N GLY A 237 23.63 6.57 -11.45
CA GLY A 237 24.43 6.33 -10.24
C GLY A 237 25.16 7.56 -9.67
N ALA A 238 25.10 8.71 -10.39
CA ALA A 238 25.81 9.92 -9.95
C ALA A 238 25.03 10.77 -8.93
N ARG A 239 23.71 10.56 -8.76
CA ARG A 239 22.88 11.35 -7.83
C ARG A 239 22.65 10.69 -6.47
N ALA A 240 23.07 9.44 -6.29
CA ALA A 240 22.91 8.72 -5.03
C ALA A 240 23.86 9.22 -3.91
N ALA A 241 24.95 9.92 -4.26
CA ALA A 241 25.91 10.42 -3.29
C ALA A 241 25.44 11.71 -2.59
N GLU A 242 24.61 12.54 -3.22
CA GLU A 242 24.12 13.78 -2.62
C GLU A 242 23.00 13.59 -1.59
N LEU A 243 22.22 12.50 -1.69
CA LEU A 243 21.10 12.24 -0.77
C LEU A 243 21.54 11.57 0.54
N HIS A 244 22.80 11.15 0.67
CA HIS A 244 23.32 10.55 1.88
C HIS A 244 23.71 11.59 2.95
N GLN A 245 23.95 12.84 2.55
CA GLN A 245 24.38 13.91 3.46
C GLN A 245 23.20 14.52 4.24
N ASP A 246 21.99 14.53 3.65
CA ASP A 246 20.80 15.11 4.31
C ASP A 246 20.15 14.21 5.36
N ALA A 247 20.48 12.91 5.37
CA ALA A 247 19.93 11.95 6.33
C ALA A 247 20.63 11.96 7.70
N ILE A 248 21.79 12.63 7.83
CA ILE A 248 22.60 12.62 9.07
C ILE A 248 22.21 13.75 10.03
N ASN A 249 21.51 14.78 9.58
CA ASN A 249 21.24 15.97 10.39
C ASN A 249 19.92 15.97 11.18
N TYR A 250 19.14 14.88 11.19
CA TYR A 250 17.83 14.82 11.88
C TYR A 250 17.72 13.85 13.05
N SER A 251 18.84 13.36 13.62
CA SER A 251 18.80 12.34 14.69
C SER A 251 19.09 12.83 16.11
N ALA A 252 18.94 14.14 16.41
CA ALA A 252 19.36 14.68 17.72
C ALA A 252 18.25 15.20 18.64
N GLU A 253 16.94 15.13 18.29
CA GLU A 253 15.88 15.75 19.15
C GLU A 253 14.65 14.86 19.42
N ALA A 254 14.81 13.62 19.81
CA ALA A 254 13.67 12.84 20.33
C ALA A 254 14.09 11.76 21.33
N ALA A 255 14.72 12.16 22.42
CA ALA A 255 14.87 11.29 23.58
C ALA A 255 14.60 12.12 24.83
N LEU A 256 13.37 12.05 25.34
CA LEU A 256 13.01 12.26 26.74
C LEU A 256 11.48 12.11 26.93
N ILE A 257 11.15 11.35 27.92
CA ILE A 257 9.87 11.17 28.64
C ILE A 257 9.24 9.78 28.46
N PHE A 258 9.59 8.91 29.40
CA PHE A 258 8.67 8.02 30.12
C PHE A 258 9.39 7.41 31.32
N SER A 259 9.03 7.87 32.51
CA SER A 259 9.28 7.18 33.77
C SER A 259 8.12 7.44 34.74
N GLY A 260 7.71 6.38 35.43
CA GLY A 260 7.10 6.51 36.73
C GLY A 260 5.63 6.08 36.85
N ASP A 261 5.42 5.08 37.42
CA ASP A 261 5.12 4.59 38.76
C ASP A 261 3.66 4.16 39.01
N THR A 262 3.58 2.94 39.44
CA THR A 262 2.42 2.23 40.00
C THR A 262 2.17 2.60 41.47
N VAL A 263 0.91 2.68 41.89
CA VAL A 263 0.49 2.45 43.30
C VAL A 263 -0.88 1.76 43.33
N PRO A 264 -1.10 0.80 44.25
CA PRO A 264 -2.28 -0.08 44.29
C PRO A 264 -3.26 0.26 45.44
N GLY A 265 -4.45 -0.35 45.35
CA GLY A 265 -5.33 -0.67 46.50
C GLY A 265 -6.69 -0.01 46.46
N SER A 266 -7.77 -0.67 46.53
CA SER A 266 -8.38 -1.56 47.45
C SER A 266 -9.84 -1.89 47.07
N SER A 267 -10.25 -3.06 47.43
CA SER A 267 -11.54 -3.73 47.22
C SER A 267 -12.76 -3.04 47.83
N ILE A 268 -13.96 -3.33 47.29
CA ILE A 268 -15.04 -4.08 47.97
C ILE A 268 -16.21 -4.34 46.98
N CYS A 269 -16.74 -5.54 47.09
CA CYS A 269 -17.75 -6.27 46.32
C CYS A 269 -19.13 -5.62 46.23
N ILE A 270 -19.88 -5.85 45.15
CA ILE A 270 -21.20 -6.53 45.17
C ILE A 270 -21.45 -7.13 43.76
N ASN A 271 -22.05 -8.34 43.76
CA ASN A 271 -22.33 -9.23 42.66
C ASN A 271 -23.28 -8.64 41.59
N GLU A 272 -22.73 -8.27 40.45
CA GLU A 272 -23.31 -8.50 39.13
C GLU A 272 -22.15 -8.91 38.25
N LYS A 273 -22.29 -9.96 37.43
CA LYS A 273 -21.23 -10.34 36.48
C LYS A 273 -20.88 -9.11 35.66
N PRO A 274 -19.65 -8.59 35.71
CA PRO A 274 -19.29 -7.41 34.93
C PRO A 274 -19.48 -7.77 33.46
N MET A 275 -20.24 -6.90 32.75
CA MET A 275 -20.36 -7.01 31.30
C MET A 275 -18.96 -6.96 30.70
N THR A 276 -18.68 -7.85 29.76
CA THR A 276 -17.40 -7.87 29.06
C THR A 276 -17.23 -6.59 28.28
N THR A 277 -15.97 -6.14 28.06
CA THR A 277 -15.64 -4.95 27.26
C THR A 277 -16.33 -4.97 25.88
N ARG A 278 -16.55 -6.17 25.34
CA ARG A 278 -17.26 -6.39 24.08
C ARG A 278 -18.76 -6.06 24.19
N GLN A 279 -19.45 -6.52 25.23
CA GLN A 279 -20.88 -6.22 25.46
C GLN A 279 -21.12 -4.72 25.69
N ILE A 280 -20.15 -4.04 26.26
CA ILE A 280 -20.19 -2.57 26.46
C ILE A 280 -20.02 -1.84 25.12
N GLY A 281 -19.11 -2.30 24.26
CA GLY A 281 -18.93 -1.77 22.90
C GLY A 281 -20.19 -1.95 22.03
N ASP A 282 -20.78 -3.15 22.06
CA ASP A 282 -21.98 -3.49 21.28
C ASP A 282 -23.20 -2.57 21.63
N LYS A 283 -23.34 -2.12 22.88
CA LYS A 283 -24.38 -1.16 23.29
C LYS A 283 -24.12 0.24 22.74
N GLY A 284 -22.86 0.68 22.70
CA GLY A 284 -22.50 1.98 22.13
C GLY A 284 -22.75 2.03 20.62
N GLU A 285 -22.40 0.95 19.91
CA GLU A 285 -22.66 0.81 18.46
C GLU A 285 -24.16 0.75 18.17
N GLN A 286 -24.98 0.11 19.05
CA GLN A 286 -26.41 0.11 18.89
C GLN A 286 -26.99 1.53 19.03
N ALA A 287 -26.58 2.29 20.05
CA ALA A 287 -27.03 3.66 20.23
C ALA A 287 -26.64 4.57 19.03
N ALA A 288 -25.46 4.39 18.47
CA ALA A 288 -25.05 5.12 17.28
C ALA A 288 -25.88 4.73 16.04
N ALA A 289 -26.17 3.44 15.85
CA ALA A 289 -27.00 2.97 14.74
C ALA A 289 -28.44 3.51 14.84
N ASP A 290 -29.03 3.50 16.04
CA ASP A 290 -30.38 4.01 16.29
C ASP A 290 -30.43 5.54 16.03
N TRP A 291 -29.39 6.26 16.43
CA TRP A 291 -29.28 7.70 16.18
C TRP A 291 -29.19 8.01 14.68
N LEU A 292 -28.33 7.28 13.93
CA LEU A 292 -28.22 7.44 12.48
C LEU A 292 -29.54 7.12 11.78
N ALA A 293 -30.24 6.07 12.20
CA ALA A 293 -31.55 5.72 11.64
C ALA A 293 -32.59 6.81 11.91
N ALA A 294 -32.60 7.41 13.10
CA ALA A 294 -33.46 8.53 13.44
C ALA A 294 -33.12 9.81 12.63
N ASP A 295 -31.84 9.98 12.23
CA ASP A 295 -31.38 11.04 11.34
C ASP A 295 -31.66 10.74 9.84
N GLY A 296 -32.36 9.66 9.53
CA GLY A 296 -32.77 9.30 8.17
C GLY A 296 -31.73 8.50 7.37
N HIS A 297 -30.79 7.85 8.05
CA HIS A 297 -29.89 6.90 7.43
C HIS A 297 -30.51 5.50 7.38
N GLU A 298 -30.35 4.82 6.26
CA GLU A 298 -30.58 3.37 6.15
C GLU A 298 -29.30 2.62 6.53
N ILE A 299 -29.36 1.71 7.49
CA ILE A 299 -28.20 0.93 7.92
C ILE A 299 -27.98 -0.24 6.94
N VAL A 300 -26.90 -0.21 6.20
CA VAL A 300 -26.52 -1.20 5.17
C VAL A 300 -25.73 -2.36 5.78
N ALA A 301 -24.85 -2.07 6.72
CA ALA A 301 -24.04 -3.08 7.40
C ALA A 301 -23.64 -2.61 8.79
N ARG A 302 -23.42 -3.57 9.70
CA ARG A 302 -22.85 -3.33 11.03
C ARG A 302 -21.71 -4.30 11.27
N ASN A 303 -20.69 -3.84 12.01
CA ASN A 303 -19.52 -4.66 12.34
C ASN A 303 -18.94 -5.33 11.07
N TRP A 304 -18.88 -4.57 9.96
CA TRP A 304 -18.32 -5.10 8.74
C TRP A 304 -16.82 -5.29 8.89
N ARG A 305 -16.40 -6.54 8.73
CA ARG A 305 -15.02 -6.95 9.00
C ARG A 305 -14.40 -7.66 7.82
N THR A 306 -13.15 -7.31 7.58
CA THR A 306 -12.24 -8.11 6.78
C THR A 306 -11.08 -8.55 7.66
N ARG A 307 -10.18 -9.35 7.14
CA ARG A 307 -8.92 -9.68 7.87
C ARG A 307 -8.00 -8.47 8.07
N TYR A 308 -8.31 -7.31 7.50
CA TYR A 308 -7.45 -6.13 7.48
C TYR A 308 -8.03 -4.93 8.19
N CYS A 309 -9.34 -4.82 8.24
CA CYS A 309 -10.03 -3.64 8.74
C CYS A 309 -11.43 -3.98 9.24
N GLU A 310 -11.97 -3.07 10.02
CA GLU A 310 -13.31 -3.12 10.61
C GLU A 310 -13.95 -1.75 10.48
N ILE A 311 -15.26 -1.74 10.19
CA ILE A 311 -16.12 -0.57 10.24
C ILE A 311 -17.31 -0.91 11.11
N ASP A 312 -17.60 -0.07 12.09
CA ASP A 312 -18.65 -0.33 13.07
C ASP A 312 -20.03 -0.24 12.41
N ILE A 313 -20.28 0.83 11.60
CA ILE A 313 -21.57 1.02 10.92
C ILE A 313 -21.32 1.54 9.49
N VAL A 314 -22.00 0.93 8.52
CA VAL A 314 -22.13 1.46 7.15
C VAL A 314 -23.60 1.80 6.93
N SER A 315 -23.87 3.03 6.48
CA SER A 315 -25.24 3.53 6.27
C SER A 315 -25.34 4.34 4.99
N VAL A 316 -26.56 4.50 4.46
CA VAL A 316 -26.87 5.31 3.29
C VAL A 316 -27.86 6.39 3.68
N LYS A 317 -27.64 7.62 3.19
CA LYS A 317 -28.60 8.72 3.25
C LYS A 317 -28.58 9.49 1.94
N GLY A 318 -29.68 9.42 1.18
CA GLY A 318 -29.72 9.88 -0.20
C GLY A 318 -28.78 9.06 -1.10
N GLU A 319 -27.91 9.74 -1.84
CA GLU A 319 -26.92 9.10 -2.73
C GLU A 319 -25.52 8.99 -2.09
N VAL A 320 -25.44 9.06 -0.76
CA VAL A 320 -24.17 9.06 -0.03
C VAL A 320 -24.08 7.87 0.91
N LEU A 321 -22.98 7.14 0.84
CA LEU A 321 -22.58 6.11 1.80
C LEU A 321 -21.78 6.73 2.92
N TYR A 322 -22.11 6.35 4.15
CA TYR A 322 -21.44 6.80 5.36
C TYR A 322 -20.78 5.61 6.05
N PHE A 323 -19.52 5.78 6.42
CA PHE A 323 -18.72 4.80 7.14
C PHE A 323 -18.40 5.36 8.51
N THR A 324 -19.04 4.82 9.53
CA THR A 324 -19.03 5.39 10.89
C THR A 324 -18.19 4.53 11.82
N GLU A 325 -17.24 5.16 12.51
CA GLU A 325 -16.51 4.63 13.66
C GLU A 325 -17.16 5.09 14.95
N VAL A 326 -17.43 4.19 15.87
CA VAL A 326 -18.09 4.46 17.13
C VAL A 326 -17.08 4.45 18.28
N LYS A 327 -17.05 5.48 19.08
CA LYS A 327 -16.25 5.56 20.30
C LYS A 327 -17.14 5.66 21.51
N TYR A 328 -17.30 4.56 22.23
CA TYR A 328 -18.03 4.52 23.49
C TYR A 328 -17.10 4.76 24.68
N ARG A 329 -17.55 5.60 25.63
CA ARG A 329 -16.90 5.83 26.92
C ARG A 329 -17.94 5.82 28.05
N LYS A 330 -17.61 5.19 29.17
CA LYS A 330 -18.54 5.07 30.30
C LYS A 330 -18.73 6.40 31.03
N ASN A 331 -17.70 7.28 31.07
CA ASN A 331 -17.71 8.56 31.77
C ASN A 331 -17.21 9.67 30.86
N ASP A 332 -17.74 10.89 31.02
CA ASP A 332 -17.39 12.09 30.24
C ASP A 332 -16.09 12.79 30.74
N ASP A 333 -15.45 12.31 31.79
CA ASP A 333 -14.36 12.99 32.52
C ASP A 333 -13.03 13.12 31.78
N PHE A 334 -12.88 12.52 30.59
CA PHE A 334 -11.62 12.52 29.84
C PHE A 334 -11.78 12.99 28.38
N GLY A 335 -12.08 14.27 28.18
CA GLY A 335 -11.96 14.95 26.90
C GLY A 335 -12.84 14.41 25.76
N ASP A 336 -12.92 15.18 24.68
CA ASP A 336 -13.72 14.90 23.48
C ASP A 336 -13.41 13.50 22.91
N GLY A 337 -14.42 12.62 22.85
CA GLY A 337 -14.32 11.27 22.25
C GLY A 337 -13.83 11.30 20.80
N LEU A 338 -14.01 12.43 20.13
CA LEU A 338 -13.61 12.70 18.76
C LEU A 338 -12.09 12.93 18.62
N ALA A 339 -11.41 13.44 19.66
CA ALA A 339 -9.95 13.58 19.69
C ALA A 339 -9.23 12.21 19.62
N ALA A 340 -9.95 11.11 19.87
CA ALA A 340 -9.41 9.75 19.75
C ALA A 340 -9.30 9.24 18.30
N ILE A 341 -9.85 9.94 17.31
CA ILE A 341 -9.76 9.57 15.88
C ILE A 341 -8.46 10.10 15.29
N THR A 342 -7.41 9.36 15.54
CA THR A 342 -6.07 9.69 15.02
C THR A 342 -6.04 9.64 13.49
N ALA A 343 -5.08 10.35 12.87
CA ALA A 343 -4.83 10.27 11.43
C ALA A 343 -4.57 8.81 10.93
N LYS A 344 -4.02 7.95 11.81
CA LYS A 344 -3.88 6.51 11.52
C LYS A 344 -5.25 5.82 11.41
N LYS A 345 -6.18 6.12 12.32
CA LYS A 345 -7.53 5.51 12.30
C LYS A 345 -8.34 6.03 11.11
N GLN A 346 -8.26 7.30 10.78
CA GLN A 346 -8.91 7.87 9.60
C GLN A 346 -8.45 7.16 8.32
N ARG A 347 -7.13 6.92 8.16
CA ARG A 347 -6.60 6.12 7.04
C ARG A 347 -7.17 4.71 6.99
N GLN A 348 -7.27 4.03 8.15
CA GLN A 348 -7.87 2.70 8.21
C GLN A 348 -9.35 2.71 7.81
N MET A 349 -10.09 3.73 8.20
CA MET A 349 -11.50 3.90 7.81
C MET A 349 -11.64 4.14 6.30
N ARG A 350 -10.80 5.00 5.70
CA ARG A 350 -10.78 5.22 4.25
C ARG A 350 -10.53 3.92 3.51
N PHE A 351 -9.49 3.21 3.89
CA PHE A 351 -9.15 1.91 3.32
C PHE A 351 -10.30 0.90 3.44
N ALA A 352 -10.97 0.86 4.61
CA ALA A 352 -12.12 0.00 4.83
C ALA A 352 -13.31 0.38 3.94
N ALA A 353 -13.55 1.67 3.74
CA ALA A 353 -14.60 2.17 2.84
C ALA A 353 -14.33 1.77 1.38
N GLU A 354 -13.09 1.88 0.91
CA GLU A 354 -12.70 1.45 -0.44
C GLU A 354 -12.89 -0.05 -0.64
N LEU A 355 -12.48 -0.87 0.34
CA LEU A 355 -12.70 -2.32 0.29
C LEU A 355 -14.20 -2.68 0.26
N PHE A 356 -15.01 -1.96 1.03
CA PHE A 356 -16.47 -2.16 1.03
C PHE A 356 -17.05 -1.86 -0.35
N LEU A 357 -16.69 -0.72 -0.93
CA LEU A 357 -17.15 -0.27 -2.24
C LEU A 357 -16.67 -1.20 -3.37
N ALA A 358 -15.41 -1.64 -3.31
CA ALA A 358 -14.87 -2.60 -4.29
C ALA A 358 -15.60 -3.96 -4.26
N GLY A 359 -16.11 -4.37 -3.09
CA GLY A 359 -16.88 -5.60 -2.91
C GLY A 359 -18.39 -5.47 -3.18
N LYS A 360 -18.87 -4.26 -3.48
CA LYS A 360 -20.30 -3.93 -3.63
C LYS A 360 -20.58 -3.15 -4.92
N PRO A 361 -20.69 -3.84 -6.08
CA PRO A 361 -20.93 -3.20 -7.38
C PRO A 361 -22.17 -2.30 -7.39
N GLU A 362 -23.19 -2.65 -6.61
CA GLU A 362 -24.43 -1.87 -6.42
C GLU A 362 -24.20 -0.48 -5.82
N CYS A 363 -23.10 -0.28 -5.11
CA CYS A 363 -22.70 1.01 -4.52
C CYS A 363 -21.76 1.81 -5.44
N SER A 364 -21.48 1.31 -6.63
CA SER A 364 -20.55 1.96 -7.58
C SER A 364 -21.10 3.31 -8.04
N GLY A 365 -20.34 4.37 -7.77
CA GLY A 365 -20.72 5.74 -8.13
C GLY A 365 -21.40 6.54 -7.01
N MET A 366 -21.70 5.93 -5.87
CA MET A 366 -22.18 6.66 -4.69
C MET A 366 -21.04 7.46 -4.05
N ALA A 367 -21.33 8.64 -3.55
CA ALA A 367 -20.41 9.40 -2.70
C ALA A 367 -20.21 8.67 -1.36
N ALA A 368 -18.99 8.67 -0.76
CA ALA A 368 -18.74 8.13 0.57
C ALA A 368 -18.21 9.19 1.52
N LYS A 369 -18.62 9.11 2.75
CA LYS A 369 -18.18 9.99 3.82
C LYS A 369 -17.81 9.18 5.05
N LEU A 370 -16.82 9.66 5.78
CA LEU A 370 -16.40 9.05 7.02
C LEU A 370 -17.02 9.82 8.18
N LEU A 371 -17.60 9.11 9.13
CA LEU A 371 -18.17 9.68 10.35
C LEU A 371 -17.47 9.11 11.58
N ALA A 372 -17.37 9.94 12.61
CA ALA A 372 -17.00 9.53 13.95
C ALA A 372 -18.18 9.83 14.89
N ALA A 373 -18.65 8.81 15.60
CA ALA A 373 -19.70 8.93 16.59
C ALA A 373 -19.09 8.79 18.00
N SER A 374 -19.26 9.82 18.83
CA SER A 374 -18.93 9.76 20.26
C SER A 374 -20.20 9.39 21.04
N VAL A 375 -20.10 8.31 21.82
CA VAL A 375 -21.20 7.76 22.63
C VAL A 375 -20.75 7.67 24.07
N SER A 376 -21.56 8.16 25.02
CA SER A 376 -21.23 8.06 26.45
C SER A 376 -22.46 7.76 27.30
N GLY A 377 -22.21 7.41 28.57
CA GLY A 377 -23.26 7.18 29.58
C GLY A 377 -23.77 5.75 29.67
N ASP A 378 -24.60 5.49 30.70
CA ASP A 378 -25.32 4.24 30.90
C ASP A 378 -26.75 4.56 31.36
N PRO A 379 -27.77 4.47 30.46
CA PRO A 379 -27.72 3.94 29.09
C PRO A 379 -26.88 4.79 28.11
N PRO A 380 -26.28 4.16 27.08
CA PRO A 380 -25.48 4.86 26.08
C PRO A 380 -26.28 5.88 25.29
N ALA A 381 -25.76 7.10 25.15
CA ALA A 381 -26.33 8.15 24.32
C ALA A 381 -25.27 8.76 23.40
N VAL A 382 -25.66 9.08 22.16
CA VAL A 382 -24.77 9.74 21.20
C VAL A 382 -24.60 11.21 21.63
N GLN A 383 -23.36 11.61 21.86
CA GLN A 383 -22.99 12.96 22.25
C GLN A 383 -22.71 13.83 21.03
N ALA A 384 -22.03 13.28 20.04
CA ALA A 384 -21.70 13.97 18.81
C ALA A 384 -21.47 12.98 17.67
N VAL A 385 -21.83 13.37 16.45
CA VAL A 385 -21.43 12.73 15.21
C VAL A 385 -20.79 13.79 14.33
N VAL A 386 -19.57 13.55 13.89
CA VAL A 386 -18.83 14.50 13.05
C VAL A 386 -18.28 13.80 11.81
N GLU A 387 -18.22 14.54 10.72
CA GLU A 387 -17.50 14.10 9.52
C GLU A 387 -15.99 14.22 9.78
N VAL A 388 -15.25 13.16 9.46
CA VAL A 388 -13.79 13.10 9.59
C VAL A 388 -13.15 13.06 8.20
N ASN A 389 -12.26 14.00 7.96
CA ASN A 389 -11.58 14.19 6.67
C ASN A 389 -10.19 13.55 6.64
#